data_c8e3c2a55381108e70df5e5668e0bd82
#
_entry.id   c8e3c2a55381108e70df5e5668e0bd82
#
_cell.length_a   1.000
_cell.length_b   1.000
_cell.length_c   1.000
_cell.angle_alpha   90.00
_cell.angle_beta   90.00
_cell.angle_gamma   90.00
#
_symmetry.space_group_name_H-M   'P 1'
#
loop_
_entity.id
_entity.type
_entity.pdbx_description
1 polymer ?
#
loop_
_entity_poly.entity_id
_entity_poly.type
_entity_poly.pdbx_seq_one_letter_code
_entity_poly.pdbx_strand_id
1 'polypeptide(L)' 'MWLIEALTVLFERGRDHGEFAADIDARNLASLVVATVQGGYVLARATRDTDAFYAAVEGAAALLRKATEPLITEVLDHSD' A
#
# COMPACT_ATOMS: atom_id res chain seq x y z
N MET A 1 -13.84 -9.68 4.55
CA MET A 1 -12.98 -10.37 3.57
C MET A 1 -11.66 -10.68 4.22
N TRP A 2 -11.29 -11.95 4.23
CA TRP A 2 -10.09 -12.41 4.96
C TRP A 2 -8.80 -11.74 4.49
N LEU A 3 -8.70 -11.39 3.20
CA LEU A 3 -7.50 -10.76 2.66
C LEU A 3 -7.29 -9.36 3.26
N ILE A 4 -8.36 -8.58 3.37
CA ILE A 4 -8.28 -7.26 4.01
C ILE A 4 -7.86 -7.42 5.48
N GLU A 5 -8.42 -8.41 6.17
CA GLU A 5 -8.09 -8.67 7.57
C GLU A 5 -6.62 -9.07 7.74
N ALA A 6 -6.11 -9.94 6.86
CA ALA A 6 -4.71 -10.36 6.90
C ALA A 6 -3.77 -9.18 6.64
N LEU A 7 -4.07 -8.36 5.64
CA LEU A 7 -3.25 -7.17 5.35
C LEU A 7 -3.34 -6.15 6.47
N THR A 8 -4.51 -6.00 7.09
CA THR A 8 -4.69 -5.09 8.22
C THR A 8 -3.74 -5.46 9.36
N VAL A 9 -3.65 -6.76 9.69
CA VAL A 9 -2.74 -7.23 10.74
C VAL A 9 -1.30 -6.92 10.38
N LEU A 10 -0.90 -7.16 9.14
CA LEU A 10 0.47 -6.86 8.68
C LEU A 10 0.78 -5.36 8.78
N PHE A 11 -0.15 -4.51 8.36
CA PHE A 11 0.05 -3.07 8.42
C PHE A 11 0.06 -2.55 9.86
N GLU A 12 -0.77 -3.13 10.75
CA GLU A 12 -0.73 -2.78 12.17
C GLU A 12 0.63 -3.12 12.78
N ARG A 13 1.18 -4.29 12.46
CA ARG A 13 2.51 -4.68 12.92
C ARG A 13 3.59 -3.76 12.39
N GLY A 14 3.50 -3.40 11.10
CA GLY A 14 4.44 -2.45 10.51
C GLY A 14 4.38 -1.10 11.19
N ARG A 15 3.17 -0.59 11.45
CA ARG A 15 2.98 0.67 12.16
C ARG A 15 3.56 0.60 13.58
N ASP A 16 3.30 -0.48 14.30
CA ASP A 16 3.77 -0.65 15.68
C ASP A 16 5.30 -0.77 15.74
N HIS A 17 5.92 -1.26 14.68
CA HIS A 17 7.38 -1.34 14.57
C HIS A 17 8.00 -0.10 13.92
N GLY A 18 7.21 0.93 13.66
CA GLY A 18 7.71 2.19 13.08
C GLY A 18 7.92 2.16 11.58
N GLU A 19 7.46 1.14 10.88
CA GLU A 19 7.60 1.03 9.43
C GLU A 19 6.66 1.95 8.68
N PHE A 20 5.54 2.33 9.30
CA PHE A 20 4.55 3.27 8.78
C PHE A 20 4.37 4.43 9.75
N ALA A 21 3.79 5.51 9.26
CA ALA A 21 3.42 6.64 10.11
C ALA A 21 2.48 6.18 11.23
N ALA A 22 2.66 6.71 12.43
CA ALA A 22 1.92 6.25 13.62
C ALA A 22 0.41 6.50 13.51
N ASP A 23 0.00 7.49 12.72
CA ASP A 23 -1.40 7.86 12.53
C ASP A 23 -2.08 7.15 11.36
N ILE A 24 -1.40 6.19 10.72
CA ILE A 24 -1.97 5.49 9.59
C ILE A 24 -3.07 4.54 10.05
N ASP A 25 -4.17 4.51 9.29
CA ASP A 25 -5.24 3.56 9.52
C ASP A 25 -4.94 2.30 8.71
N ALA A 26 -4.54 1.24 9.42
CA ALA A 26 -4.10 0.01 8.78
C ALA A 26 -5.23 -0.66 7.98
N ARG A 27 -6.47 -0.61 8.46
CA ARG A 27 -7.59 -1.22 7.75
C ARG A 27 -7.92 -0.45 6.48
N ASN A 28 -7.90 0.87 6.54
CA ASN A 28 -8.11 1.69 5.35
C ASN A 28 -7.03 1.45 4.31
N LEU A 29 -5.77 1.34 4.74
CA LEU A 29 -4.67 1.05 3.83
C LEU A 29 -4.84 -0.33 3.20
N ALA A 30 -5.20 -1.34 3.99
CA ALA A 30 -5.43 -2.69 3.48
C ALA A 30 -6.57 -2.70 2.45
N SER A 31 -7.66 -1.99 2.73
CA SER A 31 -8.79 -1.87 1.81
C SER A 31 -8.38 -1.20 0.50
N LEU A 32 -7.57 -0.15 0.59
CA LEU A 32 -7.06 0.55 -0.59
C LEU A 32 -6.23 -0.38 -1.47
N VAL A 33 -5.32 -1.16 -0.87
CA VAL A 33 -4.47 -2.08 -1.63
C VAL A 33 -5.32 -3.12 -2.35
N VAL A 34 -6.27 -3.75 -1.64
CA VAL A 34 -7.14 -4.77 -2.24
C VAL A 34 -8.00 -4.17 -3.34
N ALA A 35 -8.61 -3.01 -3.08
CA ALA A 35 -9.47 -2.34 -4.07
C ALA A 35 -8.67 -1.96 -5.32
N THR A 36 -7.43 -1.50 -5.15
CA THR A 36 -6.56 -1.12 -6.27
C THR A 36 -6.24 -2.32 -7.15
N VAL A 37 -5.87 -3.45 -6.54
CA VAL A 37 -5.55 -4.67 -7.28
C VAL A 37 -6.78 -5.17 -8.03
N GLN A 38 -7.93 -5.24 -7.36
CA GLN A 38 -9.18 -5.71 -7.97
C GLN A 38 -9.65 -4.75 -9.06
N GLY A 39 -9.58 -3.43 -8.81
CA GLY A 39 -9.95 -2.43 -9.79
C GLY A 39 -9.05 -2.46 -11.01
N GLY A 40 -7.75 -2.62 -10.82
CA GLY A 40 -6.79 -2.75 -11.92
C GLY A 40 -7.07 -3.98 -12.77
N TYR A 41 -7.42 -5.09 -12.14
CA TYR A 41 -7.79 -6.32 -12.86
C TYR A 41 -9.04 -6.11 -13.71
N VAL A 42 -10.07 -5.47 -13.15
CA VAL A 42 -11.31 -5.18 -13.87
C VAL A 42 -11.03 -4.25 -15.05
N LEU A 43 -10.24 -3.20 -14.84
CA LEU A 43 -9.88 -2.27 -15.93
C LEU A 43 -9.10 -2.97 -17.03
N ALA A 44 -8.15 -3.82 -16.68
CA ALA A 44 -7.36 -4.57 -17.66
C ALA A 44 -8.26 -5.46 -18.52
N ARG A 45 -9.24 -6.12 -17.90
CA ARG A 45 -10.18 -6.96 -18.62
C ARG A 45 -11.11 -6.16 -19.51
N ALA A 46 -11.61 -5.03 -19.00
CA ALA A 46 -12.56 -4.18 -19.74
C ALA A 46 -11.90 -3.52 -20.94
N THR A 47 -10.66 -3.09 -20.81
CA THR A 47 -9.92 -2.42 -21.87
C THR A 47 -9.09 -3.37 -22.72
N ARG A 48 -8.95 -4.63 -22.29
CA ARG A 48 -8.05 -5.62 -22.90
C ARG A 48 -6.60 -5.11 -22.95
N ASP A 49 -6.22 -4.41 -21.91
CA ASP A 49 -4.90 -3.77 -21.83
C ASP A 49 -4.31 -4.05 -20.45
N THR A 50 -3.25 -4.85 -20.39
CA THR A 50 -2.58 -5.18 -19.15
C THR A 50 -1.86 -3.98 -18.53
N ASP A 51 -1.56 -2.95 -19.32
CA ASP A 51 -0.92 -1.74 -18.80
C ASP A 51 -1.80 -1.03 -17.78
N ALA A 52 -3.13 -1.13 -17.90
CA ALA A 52 -4.05 -0.58 -16.91
C ALA A 52 -3.86 -1.21 -15.53
N PHE A 53 -3.61 -2.53 -15.49
CA PHE A 53 -3.32 -3.23 -14.25
C PHE A 53 -2.00 -2.76 -13.65
N TYR A 54 -0.95 -2.67 -14.46
CA TYR A 54 0.36 -2.22 -13.98
C TYR A 54 0.32 -0.78 -13.50
N ALA A 55 -0.43 0.09 -14.17
CA ALA A 55 -0.58 1.47 -13.74
C ALA A 55 -1.24 1.56 -12.35
N ALA A 56 -2.26 0.74 -12.10
CA ALA A 56 -2.92 0.69 -10.80
C ALA A 56 -1.96 0.19 -9.71
N VAL A 57 -1.19 -0.86 -10.01
CA VAL A 57 -0.21 -1.41 -9.07
C VAL A 57 0.87 -0.38 -8.76
N GLU A 58 1.36 0.33 -9.76
CA GLU A 58 2.35 1.39 -9.55
C GLU A 58 1.80 2.52 -8.69
N GLY A 59 0.54 2.90 -8.91
CA GLY A 59 -0.13 3.92 -8.10
C GLY A 59 -0.22 3.49 -6.63
N ALA A 60 -0.61 2.23 -6.40
CA ALA A 60 -0.67 1.70 -5.04
C ALA A 60 0.71 1.65 -4.39
N ALA A 61 1.73 1.22 -5.15
CA ALA A 61 3.10 1.18 -4.64
C ALA A 61 3.61 2.58 -4.27
N ALA A 62 3.27 3.60 -5.06
CA ALA A 62 3.64 4.98 -4.76
C ALA A 62 3.01 5.46 -3.46
N LEU A 63 1.72 5.12 -3.24
CA LEU A 63 1.04 5.48 -1.99
C LEU A 63 1.65 4.78 -0.79
N LEU A 64 2.03 3.50 -0.94
CA LEU A 64 2.70 2.78 0.13
C LEU A 64 4.07 3.37 0.46
N ARG A 65 4.83 3.76 -0.57
CA ARG A 65 6.11 4.45 -0.34
C ARG A 65 5.91 5.75 0.41
N LYS A 66 4.84 6.49 0.07
CA LYS A 66 4.50 7.73 0.77
C LYS A 66 4.20 7.47 2.24
N ALA A 67 3.48 6.38 2.54
CA ALA A 67 3.15 6.00 3.90
C ALA A 67 4.38 5.61 4.72
N THR A 68 5.44 5.11 4.08
CA THR A 68 6.70 4.74 4.74
C THR A 68 7.75 5.84 4.71
N GLU A 69 7.47 6.95 4.03
CA GLU A 69 8.41 8.06 3.87
C GLU A 69 8.98 8.59 5.18
N PRO A 70 8.19 8.76 6.26
CA PRO A 70 8.75 9.23 7.52
C PRO A 70 9.84 8.33 8.07
N LEU A 71 9.69 7.00 7.95
CA LEU A 71 10.71 6.05 8.38
C LEU A 71 11.96 6.17 7.52
N ILE A 72 11.79 6.26 6.20
CA ILE A 72 12.90 6.39 5.26
C ILE A 72 13.69 7.67 5.56
N THR A 73 13.00 8.79 5.77
CA THR A 73 13.62 10.07 6.08
C THR A 73 14.41 9.98 7.39
N GLU A 74 13.84 9.36 8.42
CA GLU A 74 14.51 9.20 9.70
C GLU A 74 15.78 8.37 9.58
N VAL A 75 15.73 7.27 8.83
CA VAL A 75 16.89 6.41 8.58
C VAL A 75 17.98 7.19 7.85
N LEU A 76 17.62 7.94 6.81
CA LEU A 76 18.59 8.74 6.05
C LEU A 76 19.22 9.85 6.88
N ASP A 77 18.44 10.47 7.77
CA ASP A 77 18.95 11.52 8.65
C ASP A 77 19.96 10.98 9.67
N HIS A 78 19.86 9.72 10.04
CA HIS A 78 20.74 9.09 11.01
C HIS A 78 21.90 8.33 10.37
N SER A 79 21.96 8.23 9.06
CA SER A 79 23.04 7.53 8.36
C SER A 79 24.11 8.54 7.95
N ASP A 80 25.17 8.54 8.67
CA ASP A 80 26.33 9.39 8.38
C ASP A 80 27.39 8.70 7.55
#